data_ddc876402504bcdb9fa57da806cd3c93
#
_entry.id   ddc876402504bcdb9fa57da806cd3c93
#
_cell.length_a   1.000
_cell.length_b   1.000
_cell.length_c   1.000
_cell.angle_alpha   90.00
_cell.angle_beta   90.00
_cell.angle_gamma   90.00
#
_symmetry.space_group_name_H-M   'P 1'
#
loop_
_entity.id
_entity.type
_entity.pdbx_description
1 polymer ?
#
loop_
_entity_poly.entity_id
_entity_poly.type
_entity_poly.pdbx_seq_one_letter_code
_entity_poly.pdbx_strand_id
1 'polypeptide(L)'
;TTESLNLVVSSFGDRFLSEGDEVIVSVMEHHSNIVPWQLLAAKKGIAIKVIPMTDDGDVIMEEYEKLFNEKTRIVSITQVSNVLGTINPVKEMIRIAHEHEVPVMVDGAQSTPHMKVDVQDLDCDFFAFSGHKIYGPTGIGVLYGKEKWLDEMPPYQGGGEMIESVSFEKTTFEKLP
;
A
#
# COMPACT_ATOMS: atom_id res chain seq x y z
N THR A 1 -4.84 2.49 9.87
CA THR A 1 -3.85 1.97 8.88
C THR A 1 -4.24 0.57 8.41
N THR A 2 -4.47 -0.39 9.29
CA THR A 2 -4.75 -1.79 8.90
C THR A 2 -5.90 -1.91 7.90
N GLU A 3 -7.02 -1.21 8.13
CA GLU A 3 -8.16 -1.22 7.20
C GLU A 3 -7.79 -0.62 5.84
N SER A 4 -7.02 0.48 5.84
CA SER A 4 -6.53 1.13 4.61
C SER A 4 -5.63 0.21 3.79
N LEU A 5 -4.72 -0.52 4.45
CA LEU A 5 -3.87 -1.53 3.79
C LEU A 5 -4.71 -2.67 3.21
N ASN A 6 -5.67 -3.20 3.98
CA ASN A 6 -6.59 -4.23 3.48
C ASN A 6 -7.43 -3.74 2.30
N LEU A 7 -7.88 -2.49 2.31
CA LEU A 7 -8.60 -1.90 1.17
C LEU A 7 -7.73 -1.92 -0.09
N VAL A 8 -6.50 -1.39 -0.01
CA VAL A 8 -5.58 -1.38 -1.17
C VAL A 8 -5.29 -2.82 -1.61
N VAL A 9 -4.92 -3.71 -0.70
CA VAL A 9 -4.62 -5.11 -1.04
C VAL A 9 -5.81 -5.80 -1.71
N SER A 10 -7.03 -5.57 -1.20
CA SER A 10 -8.23 -6.19 -1.76
C SER A 10 -8.60 -5.58 -3.11
N SER A 11 -8.81 -4.26 -3.17
CA SER A 11 -9.34 -3.60 -4.37
C SER A 11 -8.29 -3.47 -5.48
N PHE A 12 -7.09 -3.00 -5.15
CA PHE A 12 -5.97 -2.95 -6.12
C PHE A 12 -5.57 -4.37 -6.55
N GLY A 13 -5.42 -5.27 -5.58
CA GLY A 13 -5.04 -6.65 -5.84
C GLY A 13 -6.08 -7.40 -6.67
N ASP A 14 -7.37 -7.11 -6.49
CA ASP A 14 -8.42 -7.74 -7.31
C ASP A 14 -8.38 -7.26 -8.76
N ARG A 15 -8.14 -5.98 -8.97
CA ARG A 15 -8.15 -5.33 -10.28
C ARG A 15 -6.88 -5.54 -11.09
N PHE A 16 -5.69 -5.47 -10.44
CA PHE A 16 -4.41 -5.34 -11.13
C PHE A 16 -3.46 -6.53 -10.95
N LEU A 17 -3.72 -7.46 -10.03
CA LEU A 17 -2.86 -8.62 -9.80
C LEU A 17 -3.50 -9.91 -10.32
N SER A 18 -2.67 -10.75 -10.94
CA SER A 18 -3.01 -12.08 -11.45
C SER A 18 -2.03 -13.13 -10.92
N GLU A 19 -2.30 -14.41 -11.18
CA GLU A 19 -1.41 -15.51 -10.83
C GLU A 19 0.00 -15.30 -11.39
N GLY A 20 1.01 -15.45 -10.53
CA GLY A 20 2.41 -15.27 -10.86
C GLY A 20 2.92 -13.84 -10.78
N ASP A 21 2.06 -12.83 -10.56
CA ASP A 21 2.49 -11.46 -10.29
C ASP A 21 3.18 -11.35 -8.94
N GLU A 22 3.96 -10.29 -8.75
CA GLU A 22 4.81 -10.10 -7.58
C GLU A 22 4.52 -8.79 -6.85
N VAL A 23 4.56 -8.86 -5.52
CA VAL A 23 4.48 -7.71 -4.61
C VAL A 23 5.79 -7.61 -3.85
N ILE A 24 6.39 -6.43 -3.78
CA ILE A 24 7.60 -6.18 -3.01
C ILE A 24 7.22 -5.54 -1.66
N VAL A 25 7.72 -6.12 -0.56
CA VAL A 25 7.61 -5.59 0.79
C VAL A 25 8.99 -5.57 1.46
N SER A 26 9.17 -4.81 2.54
CA SER A 26 10.42 -4.91 3.30
C SER A 26 10.32 -5.95 4.42
N VAL A 27 11.47 -6.41 4.92
CA VAL A 27 11.54 -7.27 6.10
C VAL A 27 11.11 -6.54 7.39
N MET A 28 11.03 -5.21 7.35
CA MET A 28 10.68 -4.35 8.50
C MET A 28 9.17 -4.08 8.62
N GLU A 29 8.34 -4.68 7.76
CA GLU A 29 6.91 -4.36 7.73
C GLU A 29 6.20 -4.77 9.01
N HIS A 30 5.26 -3.94 9.45
CA HIS A 30 4.26 -4.33 10.43
C HIS A 30 3.37 -5.45 9.86
N HIS A 31 2.87 -6.34 10.71
CA HIS A 31 2.00 -7.45 10.29
C HIS A 31 0.81 -7.01 9.43
N SER A 32 0.27 -5.81 9.67
CA SER A 32 -0.81 -5.24 8.84
C SER A 32 -0.42 -5.00 7.38
N ASN A 33 0.88 -4.93 7.08
CA ASN A 33 1.40 -4.78 5.71
C ASN A 33 2.06 -6.07 5.18
N ILE A 34 1.93 -7.18 5.89
CA ILE A 34 2.38 -8.52 5.48
C ILE A 34 1.17 -9.44 5.26
N VAL A 35 0.36 -9.59 6.31
CA VAL A 35 -0.72 -10.59 6.34
C VAL A 35 -1.75 -10.41 5.22
N PRO A 36 -2.22 -9.20 4.88
CA PRO A 36 -3.16 -9.03 3.76
C PRO A 36 -2.57 -9.51 2.43
N TRP A 37 -1.29 -9.25 2.15
CA TRP A 37 -0.60 -9.76 0.96
C TRP A 37 -0.48 -11.28 0.96
N GLN A 38 -0.21 -11.90 2.12
CA GLN A 38 -0.20 -13.36 2.25
C GLN A 38 -1.57 -13.97 1.97
N LEU A 39 -2.65 -13.36 2.46
CA LEU A 39 -4.02 -13.80 2.17
C LEU A 39 -4.35 -13.68 0.67
N LEU A 40 -3.93 -12.59 0.03
CA LEU A 40 -4.11 -12.42 -1.40
C LEU A 40 -3.25 -13.43 -2.18
N ALA A 41 -2.02 -13.69 -1.74
CA ALA A 41 -1.13 -14.69 -2.35
C ALA A 41 -1.75 -16.09 -2.32
N ALA A 42 -2.33 -16.47 -1.19
CA ALA A 42 -3.04 -17.74 -1.07
C ALA A 42 -4.29 -17.83 -1.97
N LYS A 43 -4.96 -16.69 -2.23
CA LYS A 43 -6.17 -16.62 -3.07
C LYS A 43 -5.84 -16.58 -4.56
N LYS A 44 -4.83 -15.80 -4.96
CA LYS A 44 -4.56 -15.46 -6.36
C LYS A 44 -3.28 -16.08 -6.94
N GLY A 45 -2.44 -16.71 -6.11
CA GLY A 45 -1.17 -17.29 -6.59
C GLY A 45 -0.10 -16.25 -6.90
N ILE A 46 -0.16 -15.06 -6.28
CA ILE A 46 0.90 -14.05 -6.39
C ILE A 46 2.08 -14.41 -5.48
N ALA A 47 3.26 -13.85 -5.76
CA ALA A 47 4.45 -14.01 -4.96
C ALA A 47 4.78 -12.75 -4.15
N ILE A 48 5.29 -12.92 -2.93
CA ILE A 48 5.80 -11.83 -2.10
C ILE A 48 7.31 -11.85 -2.15
N LYS A 49 7.92 -10.75 -2.60
CA LYS A 49 9.36 -10.52 -2.60
C LYS A 49 9.72 -9.62 -1.42
N VAL A 50 10.79 -9.97 -0.71
CA VAL A 50 11.17 -9.28 0.51
C VAL A 50 12.50 -8.57 0.34
N ILE A 51 12.51 -7.25 0.58
CA ILE A 51 13.72 -6.44 0.63
C ILE A 51 14.44 -6.78 1.94
N PRO A 52 15.69 -7.27 1.90
CA PRO A 52 16.46 -7.53 3.11
C PRO A 52 16.94 -6.23 3.76
N MET A 53 17.40 -6.35 5.01
CA MET A 53 18.06 -5.27 5.75
C MET A 53 19.45 -5.69 6.19
N THR A 54 20.28 -4.70 6.51
CA THR A 54 21.58 -4.89 7.14
C THR A 54 21.43 -5.27 8.62
N ASP A 55 22.53 -5.69 9.26
CA ASP A 55 22.55 -5.91 10.72
C ASP A 55 22.31 -4.62 11.52
N ASP A 56 22.59 -3.47 10.94
CA ASP A 56 22.32 -2.15 11.54
C ASP A 56 20.84 -1.71 11.39
N GLY A 57 20.03 -2.47 10.66
CA GLY A 57 18.60 -2.23 10.49
C GLY A 57 18.23 -1.29 9.36
N ASP A 58 19.09 -1.11 8.36
CA ASP A 58 18.82 -0.34 7.15
C ASP A 58 18.42 -1.25 5.98
N VAL A 59 17.47 -0.82 5.13
CA VAL A 59 17.13 -1.57 3.91
C VAL A 59 18.33 -1.60 2.94
N ILE A 60 18.56 -2.75 2.32
CA ILE A 60 19.64 -2.92 1.33
C ILE A 60 19.11 -2.49 -0.04
N MET A 61 19.42 -1.25 -0.43
CA MET A 61 18.88 -0.64 -1.65
C MET A 61 19.30 -1.38 -2.92
N GLU A 62 20.52 -1.91 -2.99
CA GLU A 62 20.99 -2.69 -4.15
C GLU A 62 20.20 -4.00 -4.31
N GLU A 63 19.72 -4.60 -3.22
CA GLU A 63 18.84 -5.77 -3.27
C GLU A 63 17.41 -5.37 -3.65
N TYR A 64 16.93 -4.21 -3.19
CA TYR A 64 15.64 -3.68 -3.61
C TYR A 64 15.55 -3.50 -5.14
N GLU A 65 16.55 -2.87 -5.74
CA GLU A 65 16.62 -2.66 -7.20
C GLU A 65 16.58 -3.97 -7.99
N LYS A 66 17.21 -5.04 -7.49
CA LYS A 66 17.24 -6.36 -8.15
C LYS A 66 15.91 -7.11 -8.11
N LEU A 67 14.96 -6.70 -7.25
CA LEU A 67 13.66 -7.38 -7.13
C LEU A 67 12.71 -7.04 -8.28
N PHE A 68 12.94 -5.93 -9.00
CA PHE A 68 12.05 -5.50 -10.08
C PHE A 68 12.19 -6.36 -11.33
N ASN A 69 11.05 -6.75 -11.87
CA ASN A 69 10.94 -7.47 -13.14
C ASN A 69 9.53 -7.25 -13.72
N GLU A 70 9.24 -7.85 -14.87
CA GLU A 70 7.97 -7.72 -15.60
C GLU A 70 6.72 -8.18 -14.82
N LYS A 71 6.90 -8.92 -13.72
CA LYS A 71 5.80 -9.41 -12.87
C LYS A 71 5.54 -8.51 -11.66
N THR A 72 6.42 -7.58 -11.36
CA THR A 72 6.27 -6.68 -10.22
C THR A 72 5.10 -5.73 -10.46
N ARG A 73 4.12 -5.70 -9.53
CA ARG A 73 2.89 -4.90 -9.67
C ARG A 73 2.75 -3.79 -8.65
N ILE A 74 3.32 -3.94 -7.47
CA ILE A 74 3.25 -2.93 -6.42
C ILE A 74 4.37 -3.14 -5.41
N VAL A 75 4.86 -2.04 -4.85
CA VAL A 75 5.73 -2.01 -3.67
C VAL A 75 4.89 -1.55 -2.48
N SER A 76 4.96 -2.24 -1.34
CA SER A 76 4.26 -1.84 -0.12
C SER A 76 5.24 -1.81 1.05
N ILE A 77 5.56 -0.60 1.53
CA ILE A 77 6.67 -0.37 2.46
C ILE A 77 6.31 0.58 3.59
N THR A 78 6.87 0.33 4.78
CA THR A 78 6.79 1.26 5.90
C THR A 78 7.80 2.40 5.75
N GLN A 79 7.36 3.63 6.05
CA GLN A 79 8.27 4.78 6.05
C GLN A 79 9.14 4.81 7.30
N VAL A 80 8.59 4.43 8.46
CA VAL A 80 9.33 4.34 9.73
C VAL A 80 8.98 3.01 10.39
N SER A 81 10.01 2.21 10.70
CA SER A 81 9.82 0.94 11.37
C SER A 81 9.27 1.14 12.79
N ASN A 82 8.20 0.43 13.11
CA ASN A 82 7.62 0.45 14.47
C ASN A 82 8.47 -0.31 15.51
N VAL A 83 9.41 -1.13 15.08
CA VAL A 83 10.30 -1.92 15.95
C VAL A 83 11.65 -1.27 16.10
N LEU A 84 12.28 -0.89 14.98
CA LEU A 84 13.65 -0.37 14.95
C LEU A 84 13.70 1.15 15.04
N GLY A 85 12.64 1.86 14.63
CA GLY A 85 12.65 3.32 14.48
C GLY A 85 13.40 3.80 13.24
N THR A 86 13.95 2.90 12.44
CA THR A 86 14.63 3.22 11.18
C THR A 86 13.69 3.99 10.26
N ILE A 87 14.18 5.10 9.71
CA ILE A 87 13.50 5.88 8.67
C ILE A 87 13.97 5.37 7.32
N ASN A 88 13.11 4.66 6.60
CA ASN A 88 13.41 4.15 5.28
C ASN A 88 13.48 5.28 4.24
N PRO A 89 14.36 5.19 3.23
CA PRO A 89 14.51 6.19 2.17
C PRO A 89 13.38 6.10 1.13
N VAL A 90 12.12 6.19 1.60
CA VAL A 90 10.94 5.90 0.77
C VAL A 90 10.84 6.77 -0.46
N LYS A 91 11.31 8.04 -0.42
CA LYS A 91 11.30 8.91 -1.59
C LYS A 91 12.17 8.35 -2.72
N GLU A 92 13.34 7.84 -2.39
CA GLU A 92 14.24 7.18 -3.35
C GLU A 92 13.66 5.84 -3.80
N MET A 93 13.08 5.07 -2.89
CA MET A 93 12.42 3.80 -3.23
C MET A 93 11.24 4.02 -4.18
N ILE A 94 10.45 5.08 -3.99
CA ILE A 94 9.36 5.45 -4.88
C ILE A 94 9.91 5.83 -6.26
N ARG A 95 10.97 6.65 -6.32
CA ARG A 95 11.59 7.04 -7.59
C ARG A 95 12.01 5.80 -8.40
N ILE A 96 12.69 4.85 -7.76
CA ILE A 96 13.13 3.60 -8.40
C ILE A 96 11.93 2.78 -8.88
N ALA A 97 10.89 2.61 -8.03
CA ALA A 97 9.70 1.87 -8.41
C ALA A 97 8.99 2.50 -9.63
N HIS A 98 8.90 3.83 -9.66
CA HIS A 98 8.29 4.55 -10.78
C HIS A 98 9.09 4.46 -12.08
N GLU A 99 10.41 4.30 -12.03
CA GLU A 99 11.24 4.02 -13.22
C GLU A 99 10.90 2.65 -13.84
N HIS A 100 10.35 1.74 -13.03
CA HIS A 100 9.81 0.46 -13.46
C HIS A 100 8.28 0.47 -13.70
N GLU A 101 7.65 1.66 -13.66
CA GLU A 101 6.18 1.83 -13.78
C GLU A 101 5.37 1.11 -12.68
N VAL A 102 5.98 0.87 -11.51
CA VAL A 102 5.40 0.17 -10.37
C VAL A 102 4.92 1.16 -9.32
N PRO A 103 3.62 1.14 -8.93
CA PRO A 103 3.08 1.99 -7.88
C PRO A 103 3.60 1.60 -6.49
N VAL A 104 3.58 2.60 -5.57
CA VAL A 104 4.06 2.43 -4.20
C VAL A 104 3.00 2.79 -3.18
N MET A 105 2.72 1.84 -2.28
CA MET A 105 1.96 2.02 -1.05
C MET A 105 2.92 2.26 0.12
N VAL A 106 2.72 3.35 0.84
CA VAL A 106 3.51 3.70 2.03
C VAL A 106 2.66 3.54 3.29
N ASP A 107 3.12 2.69 4.21
CA ASP A 107 2.61 2.66 5.58
C ASP A 107 3.26 3.81 6.38
N GLY A 108 2.47 4.87 6.58
CA GLY A 108 2.84 6.07 7.32
C GLY A 108 2.44 6.05 8.79
N ALA A 109 2.08 4.88 9.34
CA ALA A 109 1.57 4.78 10.70
C ALA A 109 2.53 5.31 11.77
N GLN A 110 3.83 5.20 11.56
CA GLN A 110 4.84 5.72 12.48
C GLN A 110 5.46 7.03 12.00
N SER A 111 5.48 7.33 10.72
CA SER A 111 6.04 8.59 10.22
C SER A 111 5.14 9.79 10.53
N THR A 112 3.83 9.65 10.33
CA THR A 112 2.86 10.75 10.49
C THR A 112 2.92 11.43 11.88
N PRO A 113 3.07 10.72 13.02
CA PRO A 113 3.20 11.38 14.33
C PRO A 113 4.59 12.01 14.59
N HIS A 114 5.63 11.62 13.85
CA HIS A 114 7.02 11.96 14.22
C HIS A 114 7.73 12.87 13.23
N MET A 115 7.22 13.01 12.01
CA MET A 115 7.86 13.83 10.97
C MET A 115 6.82 14.49 10.06
N LYS A 116 7.22 15.57 9.39
CA LYS A 116 6.37 16.17 8.36
C LYS A 116 6.27 15.22 7.17
N VAL A 117 5.05 14.89 6.80
CA VAL A 117 4.73 14.11 5.60
C VAL A 117 4.08 15.02 4.58
N ASP A 118 4.57 14.95 3.35
CA ASP A 118 3.97 15.60 2.18
C ASP A 118 3.86 14.53 1.08
N VAL A 119 2.65 14.08 0.83
CA VAL A 119 2.39 12.98 -0.12
C VAL A 119 2.64 13.38 -1.58
N GLN A 120 2.57 14.68 -1.89
CA GLN A 120 2.90 15.18 -3.22
C GLN A 120 4.42 15.23 -3.43
N ASP A 121 5.18 15.65 -2.41
CA ASP A 121 6.64 15.65 -2.46
C ASP A 121 7.22 14.23 -2.45
N LEU A 122 6.57 13.30 -1.75
CA LEU A 122 6.92 11.86 -1.79
C LEU A 122 6.57 11.22 -3.12
N ASP A 123 5.53 11.71 -3.79
CA ASP A 123 4.95 11.15 -5.01
C ASP A 123 4.48 9.69 -4.86
N CYS A 124 4.13 9.26 -3.63
CA CYS A 124 3.58 7.92 -3.40
C CYS A 124 2.20 7.75 -4.05
N ASP A 125 1.87 6.52 -4.44
CA ASP A 125 0.57 6.22 -5.06
C ASP A 125 -0.52 6.02 -4.02
N PHE A 126 -0.14 5.45 -2.86
CA PHE A 126 -0.98 5.32 -1.68
C PHE A 126 -0.21 5.66 -0.41
N PHE A 127 -0.90 6.23 0.58
CA PHE A 127 -0.33 6.52 1.90
C PHE A 127 -1.39 6.30 2.98
N ALA A 128 -1.06 5.56 4.04
CA ALA A 128 -2.02 5.27 5.10
C ALA A 128 -1.48 5.57 6.49
N PHE A 129 -2.36 6.06 7.37
CA PHE A 129 -2.03 6.25 8.79
C PHE A 129 -3.26 6.10 9.69
N SER A 130 -3.05 6.04 11.00
CA SER A 130 -4.09 5.87 12.02
C SER A 130 -4.26 7.12 12.87
N GLY A 131 -5.52 7.52 13.10
CA GLY A 131 -5.85 8.72 13.88
C GLY A 131 -5.33 8.66 15.32
N HIS A 132 -5.41 7.51 16.00
CA HIS A 132 -4.95 7.38 17.38
C HIS A 132 -3.45 7.58 17.58
N LYS A 133 -2.64 7.52 16.52
CA LYS A 133 -1.20 7.81 16.58
C LYS A 133 -0.88 9.29 16.44
N ILE A 134 -1.85 10.11 16.01
CA ILE A 134 -1.72 11.57 15.85
C ILE A 134 -2.74 12.33 16.72
N TYR A 135 -2.90 11.88 17.97
CA TYR A 135 -3.79 12.49 18.97
C TYR A 135 -5.29 12.42 18.64
N GLY A 136 -5.69 11.67 17.61
CA GLY A 136 -7.08 11.43 17.26
C GLY A 136 -7.67 10.24 18.02
N PRO A 137 -8.97 9.95 17.83
CA PRO A 137 -9.62 8.79 18.44
C PRO A 137 -9.15 7.47 17.82
N THR A 138 -9.41 6.36 18.53
CA THR A 138 -9.34 5.02 17.95
C THR A 138 -10.47 4.79 16.94
N GLY A 139 -10.31 3.79 16.06
CA GLY A 139 -11.34 3.40 15.09
C GLY A 139 -11.37 4.24 13.81
N ILE A 140 -10.50 5.25 13.68
CA ILE A 140 -10.38 6.05 12.46
C ILE A 140 -8.95 6.05 11.92
N GLY A 141 -8.84 6.09 10.61
CA GLY A 141 -7.60 6.25 9.86
C GLY A 141 -7.83 6.95 8.54
N VAL A 142 -6.77 7.22 7.84
CA VAL A 142 -6.79 7.88 6.53
C VAL A 142 -6.04 7.02 5.52
N LEU A 143 -6.60 6.92 4.33
CA LEU A 143 -5.94 6.45 3.13
C LEU A 143 -5.92 7.60 2.11
N TYR A 144 -4.73 8.01 1.72
CA TYR A 144 -4.52 8.80 0.51
C TYR A 144 -4.27 7.86 -0.65
N GLY A 145 -4.80 8.18 -1.82
CA GLY A 145 -4.52 7.49 -3.07
C GLY A 145 -4.52 8.46 -4.24
N LYS A 146 -3.66 8.24 -5.23
CA LYS A 146 -3.72 8.98 -6.49
C LYS A 146 -5.02 8.63 -7.22
N GLU A 147 -5.71 9.64 -7.72
CA GLU A 147 -7.02 9.51 -8.39
C GLU A 147 -7.02 8.44 -9.49
N LYS A 148 -5.98 8.39 -10.30
CA LYS A 148 -5.83 7.38 -11.37
C LYS A 148 -5.97 5.93 -10.90
N TRP A 149 -5.55 5.63 -9.65
CA TRP A 149 -5.69 4.29 -9.09
C TRP A 149 -7.06 4.08 -8.46
N LEU A 150 -7.55 5.12 -7.74
CA LEU A 150 -8.85 5.05 -7.06
C LEU A 150 -10.00 4.90 -8.05
N ASP A 151 -9.94 5.56 -9.21
CA ASP A 151 -10.95 5.47 -10.28
C ASP A 151 -11.07 4.06 -10.88
N GLU A 152 -9.96 3.31 -10.92
CA GLU A 152 -9.95 1.98 -11.51
C GLU A 152 -10.18 0.85 -10.48
N MET A 153 -10.00 1.15 -9.19
CA MET A 153 -10.18 0.15 -8.15
C MET A 153 -11.67 -0.13 -7.92
N PRO A 154 -12.08 -1.40 -7.84
CA PRO A 154 -13.44 -1.75 -7.46
C PRO A 154 -13.71 -1.34 -6.01
N PRO A 155 -14.98 -1.08 -5.65
CA PRO A 155 -15.36 -0.80 -4.26
C PRO A 155 -14.91 -1.91 -3.31
N TYR A 156 -14.29 -1.52 -2.20
CA TYR A 156 -13.88 -2.44 -1.14
C TYR A 156 -15.08 -2.98 -0.35
N GLN A 157 -16.05 -2.12 -0.08
CA GLN A 157 -17.30 -2.44 0.59
C GLN A 157 -18.46 -1.86 -0.18
N GLY A 158 -19.59 -2.56 -0.21
CA GLY A 158 -20.81 -2.08 -0.83
C GLY A 158 -21.79 -1.54 0.20
N GLY A 159 -22.54 -0.51 -0.17
CA GLY A 159 -23.56 0.09 0.70
C GLY A 159 -24.28 1.25 0.03
N GLY A 160 -24.94 2.08 0.82
CA GLY A 160 -25.56 3.32 0.33
C GLY A 160 -24.52 4.41 -0.01
N GLU A 161 -25.02 5.47 -0.67
CA GLU A 161 -24.26 6.70 -1.00
C GLU A 161 -23.00 6.52 -1.88
N MET A 162 -22.88 5.37 -2.54
CA MET A 162 -21.83 5.06 -3.51
C MET A 162 -22.40 4.45 -4.79
N ILE A 163 -23.70 4.38 -4.89
CA ILE A 163 -24.41 3.73 -6.00
C ILE A 163 -25.09 4.78 -6.89
N GLU A 164 -24.90 4.68 -8.20
CA GLU A 164 -25.65 5.44 -9.20
C GLU A 164 -27.04 4.80 -9.40
N SER A 165 -27.08 3.48 -9.55
CA SER A 165 -28.32 2.72 -9.67
C SER A 165 -28.18 1.32 -9.05
N VAL A 166 -29.29 0.77 -8.55
CA VAL A 166 -29.35 -0.58 -8.03
C VAL A 166 -30.62 -1.30 -8.49
N SER A 167 -30.47 -2.54 -8.92
CA SER A 167 -31.54 -3.50 -9.12
C SER A 167 -31.13 -4.82 -8.47
N PHE A 168 -32.05 -5.82 -8.46
CA PHE A 168 -31.68 -7.15 -7.96
C PHE A 168 -30.69 -7.89 -8.89
N GLU A 169 -30.56 -7.47 -10.16
CA GLU A 169 -29.67 -8.06 -11.14
C GLU A 169 -28.31 -7.35 -11.22
N LYS A 170 -28.27 -6.01 -10.99
CA LYS A 170 -27.08 -5.22 -11.20
C LYS A 170 -27.07 -3.94 -10.38
N THR A 171 -25.86 -3.57 -9.95
CA THR A 171 -25.55 -2.26 -9.34
C THR A 171 -24.54 -1.52 -10.22
N THR A 172 -24.74 -0.21 -10.41
CA THR A 172 -23.73 0.71 -10.96
C THR A 172 -23.29 1.68 -9.87
N PHE A 173 -22.04 2.10 -9.93
CA PHE A 173 -21.42 2.92 -8.89
C PHE A 173 -21.22 4.35 -9.41
N GLU A 174 -21.33 5.30 -8.50
CA GLU A 174 -20.96 6.70 -8.73
C GLU A 174 -19.46 6.78 -9.09
N LYS A 175 -19.13 7.80 -9.89
CA LYS A 175 -17.73 8.17 -10.08
C LYS A 175 -17.20 8.84 -8.82
N LEU A 176 -15.89 8.79 -8.65
CA LEU A 176 -15.24 9.55 -7.59
C LEU A 176 -15.58 11.04 -7.70
N PRO A 177 -15.81 11.73 -6.54
CA PRO A 177 -16.12 13.15 -6.50
C PRO A 177 -14.94 14.03 -6.89
#